data_c9b944b2bda27bf9a07d383cda0bfddc
#
_entry.id   c9b944b2bda27bf9a07d383cda0bfddc
#
_cell.length_a   1.000
_cell.length_b   1.000
_cell.length_c   1.000
_cell.angle_alpha   90.00
_cell.angle_beta   90.00
_cell.angle_gamma   90.00
#
_symmetry.space_group_name_H-M   'P 1'
#
loop_
_entity.id
_entity.type
_entity.pdbx_description
1 polymer ?
#
loop_
_entity_poly.entity_id
_entity_poly.type
_entity_poly.pdbx_seq_one_letter_code
_entity_poly.pdbx_strand_id
1 'polypeptide(L)'
;AAVPMYFYKRGKGRYRKAPPDALKAALASVERRKREAEQVERWVAELAQGRLPEAMQAKTVALLHRPDKQSLEWKALAAACDAQQTNPVALLAACGAIPSTHEYHFDAFLTQAFPRGTAFASWTAPPPPPELPLHPARAFSIDDASTTEIDDAFSVRELPGGNWEVGIHIACPALAVAPGSALDAIARERLSTVYMPGRKITMLPDEVVAAFTLAEGTAPPVLSLVAEVSPGGEVLRHETRVQRVPVAANLRLDAIGEDFANDLPSPADPAWTPELRVLWRVAQRLFATRGKSDIQRVDYSFLVDWTVPGWGGEPGRVAIVPRPRGSPLDKLVAELMIFVNSTWGRRLADAQVAGLYRTQSAGKVKMSTRPGEHQGLGVAHYLWASSPLRRYSDLVN
;
A
#
# COMPACT_ATOMS: atom_id res chain seq x y z
N ALA A 1 0.81 18.44 -60.74
CA ALA A 1 1.69 18.21 -59.61
C ALA A 1 2.58 17.02 -59.88
N ALA A 2 3.87 17.22 -60.02
CA ALA A 2 4.83 16.15 -60.27
C ALA A 2 4.76 15.14 -59.11
N VAL A 3 4.61 13.88 -59.44
CA VAL A 3 4.63 12.80 -58.46
C VAL A 3 6.10 12.53 -58.08
N PRO A 4 6.59 13.03 -56.94
CA PRO A 4 8.04 13.09 -56.63
C PRO A 4 8.70 11.72 -56.50
N MET A 5 7.93 10.61 -56.44
CA MET A 5 8.45 9.27 -56.30
C MET A 5 9.07 8.69 -57.58
N TYR A 6 8.69 9.19 -58.76
CA TYR A 6 9.18 8.68 -60.04
C TYR A 6 10.51 9.34 -60.48
N PHE A 7 10.76 10.58 -60.02
CA PHE A 7 11.92 11.34 -60.44
C PHE A 7 12.57 12.10 -59.28
N TYR A 8 13.91 12.06 -59.24
CA TYR A 8 14.73 12.87 -58.33
C TYR A 8 15.18 14.16 -58.99
N LYS A 9 15.00 15.28 -58.29
CA LYS A 9 15.49 16.57 -58.74
C LYS A 9 17.01 16.62 -58.59
N ARG A 10 17.74 16.91 -59.71
CA ARG A 10 19.20 16.97 -59.76
C ARG A 10 19.73 18.40 -60.00
N GLY A 11 18.88 19.39 -59.96
CA GLY A 11 19.21 20.78 -60.21
C GLY A 11 18.06 21.53 -60.91
N LYS A 12 18.27 22.80 -61.30
CA LYS A 12 17.24 23.62 -61.92
C LYS A 12 16.82 22.98 -63.27
N GLY A 13 15.59 22.44 -63.34
CA GLY A 13 15.03 21.83 -64.56
C GLY A 13 15.57 20.43 -64.93
N ARG A 14 16.44 19.81 -64.10
CA ARG A 14 16.98 18.48 -64.38
C ARG A 14 16.42 17.44 -63.43
N TYR A 15 15.93 16.31 -63.96
CA TYR A 15 15.36 15.20 -63.22
C TYR A 15 16.03 13.89 -63.64
N ARG A 16 16.21 12.98 -62.69
CA ARG A 16 16.69 11.60 -62.94
C ARG A 16 15.58 10.64 -62.52
N LYS A 17 15.36 9.57 -63.31
CA LYS A 17 14.44 8.48 -62.98
C LYS A 17 14.87 7.86 -61.66
N ALA A 18 13.90 7.61 -60.78
CA ALA A 18 14.16 6.88 -59.53
C ALA A 18 14.69 5.47 -59.81
N PRO A 19 15.64 4.97 -59.02
CA PRO A 19 16.02 3.55 -59.08
C PRO A 19 14.82 2.64 -58.90
N PRO A 20 14.76 1.45 -59.57
CA PRO A 20 13.59 0.54 -59.47
C PRO A 20 13.20 0.19 -58.05
N ASP A 21 14.20 -0.11 -57.20
CA ASP A 21 13.95 -0.48 -55.76
C ASP A 21 13.40 0.69 -54.97
N ALA A 22 13.93 1.88 -55.20
CA ALA A 22 13.42 3.09 -54.54
C ALA A 22 11.98 3.44 -54.97
N LEU A 23 11.66 3.24 -56.25
CA LEU A 23 10.31 3.40 -56.78
C LEU A 23 9.35 2.37 -56.20
N LYS A 24 9.76 1.09 -56.15
CA LYS A 24 8.97 0.02 -55.54
C LYS A 24 8.69 0.29 -54.03
N ALA A 25 9.70 0.71 -53.29
CA ALA A 25 9.55 1.09 -51.87
C ALA A 25 8.62 2.31 -51.71
N ALA A 26 8.74 3.31 -52.56
CA ALA A 26 7.87 4.50 -52.53
C ALA A 26 6.42 4.17 -52.86
N LEU A 27 6.16 3.33 -53.87
CA LEU A 27 4.81 2.85 -54.21
C LEU A 27 4.22 2.03 -53.09
N ALA A 28 4.96 1.10 -52.50
CA ALA A 28 4.53 0.33 -51.35
C ALA A 28 4.19 1.22 -50.12
N SER A 29 4.99 2.31 -49.92
CA SER A 29 4.70 3.29 -48.86
C SER A 29 3.40 4.07 -49.11
N VAL A 30 3.13 4.45 -50.34
CA VAL A 30 1.85 5.14 -50.74
C VAL A 30 0.68 4.20 -50.51
N GLU A 31 0.76 2.95 -50.97
CA GLU A 31 -0.28 1.96 -50.81
C GLU A 31 -0.54 1.66 -49.32
N ARG A 32 0.52 1.54 -48.53
CA ARG A 32 0.38 1.38 -47.09
C ARG A 32 -0.36 2.56 -46.42
N ARG A 33 0.04 3.79 -46.75
CA ARG A 33 -0.63 4.99 -46.22
C ARG A 33 -2.10 5.08 -46.62
N LYS A 34 -2.43 4.65 -47.84
CA LYS A 34 -3.81 4.59 -48.30
C LYS A 34 -4.62 3.62 -47.48
N ARG A 35 -4.11 2.39 -47.24
CA ARG A 35 -4.76 1.39 -46.39
C ARG A 35 -4.90 1.86 -44.94
N GLU A 36 -3.86 2.52 -44.41
CA GLU A 36 -3.90 3.10 -43.08
C GLU A 36 -4.99 4.19 -42.95
N ALA A 37 -5.12 5.04 -43.93
CA ALA A 37 -6.17 6.07 -44.00
C ALA A 37 -7.58 5.45 -44.06
N GLU A 38 -7.78 4.50 -44.97
CA GLU A 38 -9.07 3.75 -45.07
C GLU A 38 -9.42 3.01 -43.78
N GLN A 39 -8.42 2.52 -43.07
CA GLN A 39 -8.63 1.87 -41.77
C GLN A 39 -9.05 2.87 -40.70
N VAL A 40 -8.40 4.02 -40.63
CA VAL A 40 -8.75 5.13 -39.71
C VAL A 40 -10.19 5.59 -39.98
N GLU A 41 -10.57 5.80 -41.23
CA GLU A 41 -11.94 6.21 -41.62
C GLU A 41 -12.99 5.18 -41.17
N ARG A 42 -12.72 3.90 -41.35
CA ARG A 42 -13.61 2.83 -40.85
C ARG A 42 -13.79 2.87 -39.33
N TRP A 43 -12.69 3.00 -38.60
CA TRP A 43 -12.75 3.08 -37.12
C TRP A 43 -13.44 4.37 -36.63
N VAL A 44 -13.26 5.50 -37.32
CA VAL A 44 -14.02 6.73 -37.03
C VAL A 44 -15.52 6.50 -37.21
N ALA A 45 -15.92 5.81 -38.30
CA ALA A 45 -17.32 5.51 -38.54
C ALA A 45 -17.92 4.53 -37.49
N GLU A 46 -17.16 3.54 -37.04
CA GLU A 46 -17.57 2.64 -35.97
C GLU A 46 -17.76 3.39 -34.65
N LEU A 47 -16.78 4.19 -34.23
CA LEU A 47 -16.85 5.03 -33.04
C LEU A 47 -18.02 6.02 -33.07
N ALA A 48 -18.30 6.60 -34.26
CA ALA A 48 -19.45 7.49 -34.45
C ALA A 48 -20.80 6.80 -34.24
N GLN A 49 -20.85 5.47 -34.42
CA GLN A 49 -22.03 4.63 -34.18
C GLN A 49 -22.07 4.06 -32.75
N GLY A 50 -21.20 4.49 -31.86
CA GLY A 50 -21.09 3.98 -30.49
C GLY A 50 -20.52 2.56 -30.40
N ARG A 51 -19.80 2.10 -31.45
CA ARG A 51 -19.17 0.78 -31.46
C ARG A 51 -17.66 0.90 -31.29
N LEU A 52 -17.11 0.13 -30.34
CA LEU A 52 -15.68 0.05 -30.13
C LEU A 52 -15.04 -0.87 -31.17
N PRO A 53 -14.11 -0.37 -32.03
CA PRO A 53 -13.36 -1.22 -32.94
C PRO A 53 -12.60 -2.33 -32.21
N GLU A 54 -12.60 -3.56 -32.72
CA GLU A 54 -11.93 -4.71 -32.11
C GLU A 54 -10.44 -4.45 -31.80
N ALA A 55 -9.74 -3.79 -32.72
CA ALA A 55 -8.34 -3.44 -32.55
C ALA A 55 -8.08 -2.47 -31.37
N MET A 56 -9.10 -1.76 -30.89
CA MET A 56 -9.00 -0.83 -29.76
C MET A 56 -9.35 -1.47 -28.43
N GLN A 57 -10.06 -2.63 -28.41
CA GLN A 57 -10.51 -3.27 -27.17
C GLN A 57 -9.36 -3.53 -26.19
N ALA A 58 -8.30 -4.22 -26.64
CA ALA A 58 -7.12 -4.49 -25.83
C ALA A 58 -6.24 -3.27 -25.53
N LYS A 59 -6.49 -2.13 -26.19
CA LYS A 59 -5.71 -0.89 -26.11
C LYS A 59 -6.44 0.23 -25.38
N THR A 60 -7.66 0.00 -24.90
CA THR A 60 -8.50 1.04 -24.27
C THR A 60 -7.78 1.75 -23.14
N VAL A 61 -7.16 1.00 -22.22
CA VAL A 61 -6.39 1.57 -21.08
C VAL A 61 -5.24 2.44 -21.59
N ALA A 62 -4.49 1.96 -22.58
CA ALA A 62 -3.39 2.72 -23.15
C ALA A 62 -3.88 4.00 -23.87
N LEU A 63 -4.98 3.91 -24.61
CA LEU A 63 -5.59 5.05 -25.28
C LEU A 63 -6.09 6.13 -24.31
N LEU A 64 -6.57 5.71 -23.13
CA LEU A 64 -7.06 6.62 -22.10
C LEU A 64 -5.94 7.28 -21.28
N HIS A 65 -4.94 6.51 -20.88
CA HIS A 65 -4.00 6.93 -19.83
C HIS A 65 -2.55 7.14 -20.31
N ARG A 66 -2.16 6.49 -21.43
CA ARG A 66 -0.80 6.61 -21.99
C ARG A 66 -0.80 6.42 -23.51
N PRO A 67 -1.51 7.27 -24.27
CA PRO A 67 -1.68 7.07 -25.70
C PRO A 67 -0.39 7.26 -26.50
N ASP A 68 -0.13 6.32 -27.40
CA ASP A 68 0.79 6.56 -28.52
C ASP A 68 0.06 7.38 -29.59
N LYS A 69 0.37 8.68 -29.62
CA LYS A 69 -0.25 9.64 -30.55
C LYS A 69 0.08 9.37 -32.02
N GLN A 70 1.03 8.50 -32.33
CA GLN A 70 1.37 8.11 -33.69
C GLN A 70 0.61 6.85 -34.15
N SER A 71 0.01 6.11 -33.24
CA SER A 71 -0.78 4.92 -33.55
C SER A 71 -2.03 5.25 -34.39
N LEU A 72 -2.46 4.31 -35.21
CA LEU A 72 -3.68 4.48 -36.03
C LEU A 72 -4.92 4.56 -35.13
N GLU A 73 -4.93 3.80 -34.06
CA GLU A 73 -6.00 3.79 -33.06
C GLU A 73 -6.20 5.15 -32.43
N TRP A 74 -5.10 5.79 -32.00
CA TRP A 74 -5.18 7.15 -31.44
C TRP A 74 -5.65 8.16 -32.50
N LYS A 75 -5.13 8.09 -33.73
CA LYS A 75 -5.55 8.98 -34.81
C LYS A 75 -7.04 8.85 -35.11
N ALA A 76 -7.56 7.64 -35.13
CA ALA A 76 -8.99 7.40 -35.32
C ALA A 76 -9.82 7.93 -34.15
N LEU A 77 -9.38 7.67 -32.90
CA LEU A 77 -10.07 8.16 -31.70
C LEU A 77 -10.08 9.70 -31.66
N ALA A 78 -8.94 10.35 -31.92
CA ALA A 78 -8.85 11.80 -31.96
C ALA A 78 -9.75 12.40 -33.04
N ALA A 79 -9.72 11.85 -34.28
CA ALA A 79 -10.56 12.31 -35.36
C ALA A 79 -12.07 12.12 -35.07
N ALA A 80 -12.46 11.03 -34.44
CA ALA A 80 -13.82 10.79 -34.01
C ALA A 80 -14.26 11.78 -32.91
N CYS A 81 -13.38 12.07 -31.94
CA CYS A 81 -13.63 13.07 -30.90
C CYS A 81 -13.82 14.47 -31.52
N ASP A 82 -12.96 14.88 -32.44
CA ASP A 82 -13.06 16.18 -33.12
C ASP A 82 -14.38 16.29 -33.92
N ALA A 83 -14.75 15.25 -34.67
CA ALA A 83 -15.99 15.21 -35.45
C ALA A 83 -17.26 15.28 -34.58
N GLN A 84 -17.24 14.70 -33.36
CA GLN A 84 -18.37 14.71 -32.44
C GLN A 84 -18.31 15.79 -31.35
N GLN A 85 -17.27 16.64 -31.39
CA GLN A 85 -17.03 17.68 -30.37
C GLN A 85 -17.03 17.12 -28.93
N THR A 86 -16.37 15.99 -28.75
CA THR A 86 -16.27 15.27 -27.46
C THR A 86 -14.81 15.00 -27.10
N ASN A 87 -14.58 14.26 -26.01
CA ASN A 87 -13.26 13.86 -25.57
C ASN A 87 -13.12 12.32 -25.55
N PRO A 88 -11.87 11.78 -25.51
CA PRO A 88 -11.65 10.33 -25.54
C PRO A 88 -12.38 9.57 -24.44
N VAL A 89 -12.48 10.11 -23.22
CA VAL A 89 -13.15 9.44 -22.10
C VAL A 89 -14.65 9.31 -22.38
N ALA A 90 -15.31 10.40 -22.78
CA ALA A 90 -16.74 10.41 -23.05
C ALA A 90 -17.09 9.50 -24.25
N LEU A 91 -16.28 9.55 -25.30
CA LEU A 91 -16.51 8.72 -26.51
C LEU A 91 -16.33 7.24 -26.20
N LEU A 92 -15.24 6.85 -25.52
CA LEU A 92 -14.99 5.45 -25.17
C LEU A 92 -16.00 4.93 -24.14
N ALA A 93 -16.48 5.77 -23.22
CA ALA A 93 -17.56 5.42 -22.31
C ALA A 93 -18.87 5.16 -23.08
N ALA A 94 -19.21 6.02 -24.05
CA ALA A 94 -20.39 5.82 -24.91
C ALA A 94 -20.30 4.53 -25.74
N CYS A 95 -19.10 4.08 -26.10
CA CYS A 95 -18.85 2.80 -26.76
C CYS A 95 -18.82 1.60 -25.79
N GLY A 96 -19.10 1.80 -24.49
CA GLY A 96 -19.06 0.74 -23.47
C GLY A 96 -17.66 0.23 -23.12
N ALA A 97 -16.61 0.99 -23.49
CA ALA A 97 -15.22 0.61 -23.25
C ALA A 97 -14.73 0.92 -21.82
N ILE A 98 -15.48 1.72 -21.06
CA ILE A 98 -15.21 2.05 -19.67
C ILE A 98 -16.31 1.42 -18.81
N PRO A 99 -16.01 0.34 -18.08
CA PRO A 99 -17.04 -0.38 -17.31
C PRO A 99 -17.64 0.46 -16.18
N SER A 100 -16.82 1.30 -15.55
CA SER A 100 -17.22 2.17 -14.44
C SER A 100 -16.18 3.27 -14.18
N THR A 101 -16.55 4.31 -13.43
CA THR A 101 -15.61 5.32 -12.97
C THR A 101 -14.55 4.70 -12.04
N HIS A 102 -14.92 3.70 -11.25
CA HIS A 102 -13.98 2.96 -10.40
C HIS A 102 -12.88 2.30 -11.24
N GLU A 103 -13.24 1.53 -12.28
CA GLU A 103 -12.26 0.88 -13.16
C GLU A 103 -11.42 1.91 -13.92
N TYR A 104 -12.00 2.99 -14.39
CA TYR A 104 -11.26 4.07 -15.05
C TYR A 104 -10.14 4.63 -14.16
N HIS A 105 -10.43 4.94 -12.88
CA HIS A 105 -9.42 5.47 -11.96
C HIS A 105 -8.42 4.40 -11.52
N PHE A 106 -8.86 3.15 -11.40
CA PHE A 106 -7.98 2.04 -11.09
C PHE A 106 -6.96 1.79 -12.21
N ASP A 107 -7.40 1.78 -13.47
CA ASP A 107 -6.53 1.64 -14.63
C ASP A 107 -5.53 2.80 -14.76
N ALA A 108 -5.97 4.03 -14.46
CA ALA A 108 -5.10 5.20 -14.39
C ALA A 108 -3.99 5.00 -13.34
N PHE A 109 -4.38 4.55 -12.15
CA PHE A 109 -3.43 4.25 -11.06
C PHE A 109 -2.45 3.14 -11.46
N LEU A 110 -2.93 2.02 -12.03
CA LEU A 110 -2.07 0.93 -12.48
C LEU A 110 -1.09 1.37 -13.57
N THR A 111 -1.55 2.16 -14.53
CA THR A 111 -0.70 2.67 -15.62
C THR A 111 0.45 3.54 -15.08
N GLN A 112 0.20 4.30 -14.02
CA GLN A 112 1.18 5.18 -13.40
C GLN A 112 2.09 4.44 -12.41
N ALA A 113 1.52 3.68 -11.48
CA ALA A 113 2.24 3.09 -10.35
C ALA A 113 2.79 1.68 -10.67
N PHE A 114 2.13 0.94 -11.57
CA PHE A 114 2.48 -0.43 -11.93
C PHE A 114 2.56 -0.62 -13.45
N PRO A 115 3.42 0.14 -14.16
CA PRO A 115 3.47 0.10 -15.63
C PRO A 115 3.90 -1.25 -16.21
N ARG A 116 4.45 -2.15 -15.38
CA ARG A 116 4.83 -3.54 -15.72
C ARG A 116 3.81 -4.57 -15.23
N GLY A 117 2.66 -4.14 -14.72
CA GLY A 117 1.63 -4.97 -14.09
C GLY A 117 1.88 -5.23 -12.60
N THR A 118 0.91 -5.88 -11.96
CA THR A 118 0.92 -6.16 -10.51
C THR A 118 1.43 -7.56 -10.16
N ALA A 119 1.75 -8.41 -11.16
CA ALA A 119 2.35 -9.71 -10.94
C ALA A 119 3.73 -9.56 -10.27
N PHE A 120 4.07 -10.49 -9.39
CA PHE A 120 5.39 -10.52 -8.79
C PHE A 120 6.42 -11.01 -9.81
N ALA A 121 7.59 -10.38 -9.82
CA ALA A 121 8.76 -10.93 -10.53
C ALA A 121 9.14 -12.29 -9.93
N SER A 122 9.88 -13.10 -10.68
CA SER A 122 10.34 -14.42 -10.19
C SER A 122 11.17 -14.28 -8.91
N TRP A 123 10.83 -15.09 -7.93
CA TRP A 123 11.54 -15.17 -6.65
C TRP A 123 11.63 -16.64 -6.21
N THR A 124 12.57 -16.93 -5.34
CA THR A 124 12.75 -18.27 -4.76
C THR A 124 12.29 -18.22 -3.31
N ALA A 125 11.53 -19.23 -2.88
CA ALA A 125 11.13 -19.35 -1.49
C ALA A 125 12.38 -19.29 -0.59
N PRO A 126 12.37 -18.42 0.44
CA PRO A 126 13.48 -18.32 1.36
C PRO A 126 13.63 -19.62 2.16
N PRO A 127 14.82 -19.90 2.70
CA PRO A 127 14.96 -20.99 3.65
C PRO A 127 14.05 -20.77 4.84
N PRO A 128 13.63 -21.84 5.52
CA PRO A 128 12.84 -21.70 6.75
C PRO A 128 13.60 -20.82 7.74
N PRO A 129 12.89 -20.02 8.55
CA PRO A 129 13.53 -19.23 9.60
C PRO A 129 14.34 -20.11 10.54
N PRO A 130 15.42 -19.59 11.14
CA PRO A 130 16.17 -20.33 12.14
C PRO A 130 15.28 -20.77 13.28
N GLU A 131 15.69 -21.81 13.99
CA GLU A 131 15.02 -22.19 15.23
C GLU A 131 15.16 -21.07 16.27
N LEU A 132 14.04 -20.54 16.70
CA LEU A 132 13.96 -19.40 17.61
C LEU A 132 13.27 -19.81 18.90
N PRO A 133 13.67 -19.25 20.05
CA PRO A 133 13.00 -19.50 21.33
C PRO A 133 11.53 -19.06 21.26
N LEU A 134 10.66 -19.84 21.91
CA LEU A 134 9.24 -19.52 22.01
C LEU A 134 9.00 -18.61 23.23
N HIS A 135 8.31 -17.50 23.01
CA HIS A 135 7.89 -16.61 24.09
C HIS A 135 6.92 -17.33 25.02
N PRO A 136 7.07 -17.19 26.36
CA PRO A 136 6.28 -17.95 27.32
C PRO A 136 4.83 -17.49 27.44
N ALA A 137 4.52 -16.24 27.13
CA ALA A 137 3.17 -15.70 27.17
C ALA A 137 2.48 -15.78 25.81
N ARG A 138 1.16 -15.97 25.83
CA ARG A 138 0.33 -15.90 24.63
C ARG A 138 0.14 -14.45 24.23
N ALA A 139 0.17 -14.16 22.92
CA ALA A 139 -0.08 -12.85 22.38
C ALA A 139 -1.48 -12.75 21.76
N PHE A 140 -1.93 -11.51 21.61
CA PHE A 140 -3.13 -11.15 20.87
C PHE A 140 -2.85 -9.88 20.05
N SER A 141 -3.47 -9.77 18.88
CA SER A 141 -3.44 -8.53 18.08
C SER A 141 -4.72 -7.72 18.26
N ILE A 142 -4.68 -6.47 17.86
CA ILE A 142 -5.83 -5.54 17.87
C ILE A 142 -5.89 -4.85 16.52
N ASP A 143 -6.85 -5.23 15.68
CA ASP A 143 -6.91 -4.86 14.27
C ASP A 143 -8.31 -4.45 13.82
N ASP A 144 -8.39 -3.73 12.69
CA ASP A 144 -9.65 -3.54 11.99
C ASP A 144 -10.20 -4.88 11.45
N ALA A 145 -11.51 -5.01 11.33
CA ALA A 145 -12.18 -6.25 10.91
C ALA A 145 -11.69 -6.80 9.56
N SER A 146 -11.22 -5.94 8.66
CA SER A 146 -10.72 -6.30 7.32
C SER A 146 -9.22 -6.59 7.25
N THR A 147 -8.47 -6.44 8.36
CA THR A 147 -7.02 -6.64 8.38
C THR A 147 -6.66 -8.11 8.20
N THR A 148 -5.81 -8.40 7.22
CA THR A 148 -5.28 -9.73 6.92
C THR A 148 -3.76 -9.82 7.05
N GLU A 149 -3.07 -8.68 7.01
CA GLU A 149 -1.63 -8.54 7.24
C GLU A 149 -1.43 -7.99 8.65
N ILE A 150 -1.28 -8.88 9.62
CA ILE A 150 -1.17 -8.52 11.03
C ILE A 150 0.30 -8.37 11.36
N ASP A 151 0.72 -7.12 11.53
CA ASP A 151 2.11 -6.74 11.76
C ASP A 151 2.51 -6.76 13.24
N ASP A 152 1.57 -6.51 14.16
CA ASP A 152 1.85 -6.33 15.58
C ASP A 152 0.89 -7.09 16.49
N ALA A 153 1.40 -7.53 17.63
CA ALA A 153 0.64 -8.17 18.70
C ALA A 153 1.24 -7.85 20.07
N PHE A 154 0.45 -8.07 21.10
CA PHE A 154 0.80 -7.77 22.48
C PHE A 154 0.71 -9.01 23.34
N SER A 155 1.55 -9.08 24.38
CA SER A 155 1.43 -10.08 25.44
C SER A 155 1.59 -9.44 26.80
N VAL A 156 0.94 -10.03 27.80
CA VAL A 156 1.03 -9.59 29.20
C VAL A 156 1.19 -10.84 30.07
N ARG A 157 2.14 -10.79 30.98
CA ARG A 157 2.40 -11.86 31.94
C ARG A 157 2.79 -11.26 33.29
N GLU A 158 2.17 -11.74 34.36
CA GLU A 158 2.58 -11.37 35.70
C GLU A 158 3.94 -11.99 36.08
N LEU A 159 4.79 -11.18 36.70
CA LEU A 159 6.09 -11.61 37.19
C LEU A 159 6.08 -11.82 38.71
N PRO A 160 6.97 -12.68 39.24
CA PRO A 160 7.17 -12.76 40.66
C PRO A 160 7.47 -11.39 41.26
N GLY A 161 6.73 -10.99 42.31
CA GLY A 161 6.88 -9.67 42.94
C GLY A 161 5.84 -8.63 42.51
N GLY A 162 4.88 -9.01 41.66
CA GLY A 162 3.73 -8.16 41.28
C GLY A 162 3.96 -7.21 40.14
N ASN A 163 5.15 -7.21 39.52
CA ASN A 163 5.38 -6.52 38.25
C ASN A 163 4.79 -7.30 37.08
N TRP A 164 4.69 -6.66 35.91
CA TRP A 164 4.21 -7.27 34.69
C TRP A 164 5.31 -7.32 33.65
N GLU A 165 5.36 -8.38 32.86
CA GLU A 165 6.08 -8.41 31.60
C GLU A 165 5.09 -8.08 30.49
N VAL A 166 5.38 -7.01 29.74
CA VAL A 166 4.62 -6.58 28.56
C VAL A 166 5.48 -6.79 27.33
N GLY A 167 4.98 -7.58 26.39
CA GLY A 167 5.59 -7.82 25.09
C GLY A 167 4.87 -7.01 24.00
N ILE A 168 5.65 -6.34 23.18
CA ILE A 168 5.20 -5.73 21.91
C ILE A 168 5.94 -6.48 20.81
N HIS A 169 5.21 -7.24 20.00
CA HIS A 169 5.75 -8.19 19.05
C HIS A 169 5.47 -7.69 17.63
N ILE A 170 6.52 -7.49 16.84
CA ILE A 170 6.41 -7.05 15.45
C ILE A 170 6.82 -8.21 14.54
N ALA A 171 6.03 -8.51 13.50
CA ALA A 171 6.35 -9.49 12.49
C ALA A 171 7.77 -9.28 11.96
N CYS A 172 8.51 -10.36 11.71
CA CYS A 172 9.92 -10.27 11.31
C CYS A 172 10.18 -10.89 9.93
N PRO A 173 9.54 -10.39 8.83
CA PRO A 173 9.77 -10.90 7.48
C PRO A 173 11.21 -10.69 6.99
N ALA A 174 12.00 -9.83 7.62
CA ALA A 174 13.42 -9.63 7.34
C ALA A 174 14.24 -10.92 7.47
N LEU A 175 13.79 -11.91 8.24
CA LEU A 175 14.41 -13.24 8.30
C LEU A 175 14.31 -14.01 6.98
N ALA A 176 13.36 -13.67 6.12
CA ALA A 176 13.14 -14.26 4.81
C ALA A 176 13.56 -13.33 3.65
N VAL A 177 13.56 -12.03 3.90
CA VAL A 177 13.83 -11.00 2.89
C VAL A 177 15.23 -10.43 3.13
N ALA A 178 16.25 -11.17 2.71
CA ALA A 178 17.63 -10.72 2.84
C ALA A 178 17.90 -9.49 1.93
N PRO A 179 18.66 -8.50 2.41
CA PRO A 179 19.05 -7.33 1.61
C PRO A 179 19.68 -7.73 0.26
N GLY A 180 19.20 -7.14 -0.84
CA GLY A 180 19.66 -7.44 -2.20
C GLY A 180 19.08 -8.73 -2.82
N SER A 181 18.24 -9.47 -2.12
CA SER A 181 17.52 -10.62 -2.66
C SER A 181 16.44 -10.22 -3.68
N ALA A 182 15.89 -11.20 -4.41
CA ALA A 182 14.76 -10.96 -5.31
C ALA A 182 13.53 -10.43 -4.56
N LEU A 183 13.25 -10.92 -3.34
CA LEU A 183 12.18 -10.43 -2.48
C LEU A 183 12.42 -9.00 -2.02
N ASP A 184 13.65 -8.64 -1.65
CA ASP A 184 14.01 -7.26 -1.30
C ASP A 184 13.82 -6.32 -2.50
N ALA A 185 14.23 -6.74 -3.70
CA ALA A 185 14.02 -5.96 -4.92
C ALA A 185 12.53 -5.73 -5.23
N ILE A 186 11.68 -6.74 -5.03
CA ILE A 186 10.22 -6.65 -5.17
C ILE A 186 9.64 -5.67 -4.15
N ALA A 187 9.98 -5.83 -2.87
CA ALA A 187 9.48 -4.98 -1.80
C ALA A 187 9.91 -3.51 -1.99
N ARG A 188 11.17 -3.29 -2.40
CA ARG A 188 11.72 -1.96 -2.70
C ARG A 188 11.05 -1.29 -3.89
N GLU A 189 10.71 -2.05 -4.93
CA GLU A 189 9.98 -1.50 -6.07
C GLU A 189 8.55 -1.10 -5.70
N ARG A 190 7.87 -1.90 -4.87
CA ARG A 190 6.49 -1.66 -4.46
C ARG A 190 6.34 -0.62 -3.35
N LEU A 191 7.33 -0.47 -2.48
CA LEU A 191 7.40 0.44 -1.33
C LEU A 191 6.37 0.15 -0.23
N SER A 192 5.14 -0.16 -0.58
CA SER A 192 4.09 -0.47 0.39
C SER A 192 2.96 -1.29 -0.25
N THR A 193 2.19 -1.97 0.59
CA THR A 193 0.86 -2.45 0.23
C THR A 193 -0.06 -1.27 -0.07
N VAL A 194 -0.78 -1.36 -1.18
CA VAL A 194 -1.77 -0.35 -1.59
C VAL A 194 -3.16 -0.87 -1.27
N TYR A 195 -3.89 -0.12 -0.46
CA TYR A 195 -5.27 -0.39 -0.10
C TYR A 195 -6.21 0.53 -0.87
N MET A 196 -7.22 -0.05 -1.47
CA MET A 196 -8.26 0.69 -2.16
C MET A 196 -9.61 0.00 -1.98
N PRO A 197 -10.74 0.66 -2.21
CA PRO A 197 -12.04 0.03 -2.09
C PRO A 197 -12.15 -1.26 -2.93
N GLY A 198 -12.47 -2.38 -2.26
CA GLY A 198 -12.65 -3.68 -2.89
C GLY A 198 -11.41 -4.40 -3.40
N ARG A 199 -10.21 -3.78 -3.32
CA ARG A 199 -8.95 -4.35 -3.84
C ARG A 199 -7.77 -4.02 -2.95
N LYS A 200 -6.76 -4.89 -3.01
CA LYS A 200 -5.46 -4.72 -2.33
C LYS A 200 -4.34 -5.18 -3.26
N ILE A 201 -3.24 -4.44 -3.30
CA ILE A 201 -2.01 -4.85 -3.99
C ILE A 201 -0.92 -4.93 -2.92
N THR A 202 -0.52 -6.15 -2.57
CA THR A 202 0.42 -6.42 -1.48
C THR A 202 1.85 -6.03 -1.85
N MET A 203 2.64 -5.60 -0.87
CA MET A 203 4.07 -5.34 -1.04
C MET A 203 4.86 -6.63 -1.23
N LEU A 204 4.55 -7.64 -0.44
CA LEU A 204 5.18 -8.96 -0.46
C LEU A 204 4.24 -10.00 -1.06
N PRO A 205 4.77 -11.10 -1.63
CA PRO A 205 3.97 -12.25 -2.04
C PRO A 205 3.14 -12.83 -0.89
N ASP A 206 1.97 -13.37 -1.22
CA ASP A 206 1.02 -13.87 -0.21
C ASP A 206 1.62 -14.99 0.66
N GLU A 207 2.50 -15.82 0.09
CA GLU A 207 3.17 -16.90 0.83
C GLU A 207 4.15 -16.34 1.88
N VAL A 208 4.81 -15.23 1.58
CA VAL A 208 5.69 -14.55 2.54
C VAL A 208 4.85 -13.89 3.62
N VAL A 209 3.79 -13.19 3.24
CA VAL A 209 2.85 -12.61 4.22
C VAL A 209 2.29 -13.69 5.15
N ALA A 210 1.81 -14.81 4.62
CA ALA A 210 1.25 -15.90 5.39
C ALA A 210 2.24 -16.54 6.38
N ALA A 211 3.53 -16.57 6.03
CA ALA A 211 4.57 -17.13 6.91
C ALA A 211 4.92 -16.24 8.11
N PHE A 212 4.66 -14.93 8.02
CA PHE A 212 5.07 -13.96 9.05
C PHE A 212 3.93 -13.19 9.69
N THR A 213 2.73 -13.19 9.11
CA THR A 213 1.56 -12.53 9.72
C THR A 213 1.23 -13.17 11.08
N LEU A 214 0.87 -12.32 12.04
CA LEU A 214 0.57 -12.72 13.42
C LEU A 214 -0.86 -13.28 13.52
N ALA A 215 -1.14 -14.33 12.73
CA ALA A 215 -2.45 -14.97 12.67
C ALA A 215 -2.73 -15.84 13.91
N GLU A 216 -3.98 -15.81 14.37
CA GLU A 216 -4.46 -16.66 15.47
C GLU A 216 -4.15 -18.13 15.21
N GLY A 217 -3.75 -18.85 16.26
CA GLY A 217 -3.38 -20.26 16.22
C GLY A 217 -1.99 -20.54 15.67
N THR A 218 -1.20 -19.52 15.33
CA THR A 218 0.17 -19.67 14.83
C THR A 218 1.22 -19.19 15.84
N ALA A 219 2.49 -19.43 15.53
CA ALA A 219 3.61 -18.93 16.33
C ALA A 219 4.72 -18.42 15.39
N PRO A 220 4.50 -17.28 14.69
CA PRO A 220 5.44 -16.74 13.73
C PRO A 220 6.69 -16.14 14.40
N PRO A 221 7.79 -15.95 13.63
CA PRO A 221 8.94 -15.19 14.07
C PRO A 221 8.61 -13.70 14.23
N VAL A 222 9.10 -13.11 15.32
CA VAL A 222 8.87 -11.70 15.66
C VAL A 222 10.14 -11.05 16.19
N LEU A 223 10.24 -9.73 16.00
CA LEU A 223 11.10 -8.87 16.79
C LEU A 223 10.25 -8.30 17.93
N SER A 224 10.62 -8.62 19.15
CA SER A 224 9.85 -8.24 20.34
C SER A 224 10.59 -7.18 21.16
N LEU A 225 9.88 -6.13 21.55
CA LEU A 225 10.26 -5.29 22.66
C LEU A 225 9.56 -5.84 23.91
N VAL A 226 10.33 -6.37 24.84
CA VAL A 226 9.83 -6.94 26.11
C VAL A 226 10.18 -5.99 27.22
N ALA A 227 9.18 -5.50 27.95
CA ALA A 227 9.33 -4.54 29.03
C ALA A 227 8.83 -5.12 30.36
N GLU A 228 9.60 -4.93 31.42
CA GLU A 228 9.11 -5.07 32.78
C GLU A 228 8.46 -3.76 33.22
N VAL A 229 7.23 -3.85 33.68
CA VAL A 229 6.46 -2.68 34.11
C VAL A 229 5.95 -2.85 35.52
N SER A 230 5.87 -1.75 36.26
CA SER A 230 5.29 -1.73 37.60
C SER A 230 3.77 -1.93 37.57
N PRO A 231 3.12 -2.26 38.69
CA PRO A 231 1.65 -2.30 38.78
C PRO A 231 0.97 -0.99 38.35
N GLY A 232 1.68 0.15 38.52
CA GLY A 232 1.21 1.47 38.07
C GLY A 232 1.46 1.78 36.59
N GLY A 233 1.99 0.85 35.81
CA GLY A 233 2.25 0.99 34.38
C GLY A 233 3.58 1.69 34.02
N GLU A 234 4.50 1.87 34.98
CA GLU A 234 5.81 2.49 34.74
C GLU A 234 6.77 1.46 34.12
N VAL A 235 7.43 1.81 33.02
CA VAL A 235 8.47 0.97 32.41
C VAL A 235 9.73 1.02 33.25
N LEU A 236 10.11 -0.09 33.85
CA LEU A 236 11.29 -0.23 34.71
C LEU A 236 12.53 -0.59 33.90
N ARG A 237 12.39 -1.52 32.97
CA ARG A 237 13.44 -1.93 32.05
C ARG A 237 12.83 -2.55 30.80
N HIS A 238 13.59 -2.63 29.74
CA HIS A 238 13.15 -3.29 28.51
C HIS A 238 14.35 -3.91 27.76
N GLU A 239 14.06 -4.87 26.92
CA GLU A 239 15.02 -5.50 26.02
C GLU A 239 14.37 -5.86 24.67
N THR A 240 15.20 -6.06 23.66
CA THR A 240 14.76 -6.51 22.34
C THR A 240 15.20 -7.94 22.10
N ARG A 241 14.27 -8.79 21.66
CA ARG A 241 14.50 -10.22 21.39
C ARG A 241 13.97 -10.62 20.03
N VAL A 242 14.71 -11.46 19.30
CA VAL A 242 14.19 -12.19 18.14
C VAL A 242 13.70 -13.54 18.65
N GLN A 243 12.42 -13.83 18.46
CA GLN A 243 11.78 -15.03 19.03
C GLN A 243 10.53 -15.40 18.22
N ARG A 244 9.89 -16.50 18.60
CA ARG A 244 8.54 -16.85 18.14
C ARG A 244 7.53 -16.48 19.22
N VAL A 245 6.31 -16.09 18.83
CA VAL A 245 5.26 -15.77 19.78
C VAL A 245 3.98 -16.56 19.46
N PRO A 246 3.38 -17.29 20.43
CA PRO A 246 2.12 -17.99 20.21
C PRO A 246 0.97 -16.97 20.20
N VAL A 247 0.33 -16.80 19.04
CA VAL A 247 -0.81 -15.88 18.87
C VAL A 247 -2.10 -16.61 19.21
N ALA A 248 -2.75 -16.19 20.28
CA ALA A 248 -3.95 -16.84 20.78
C ALA A 248 -5.27 -16.18 20.34
N ALA A 249 -5.22 -14.93 19.90
CA ALA A 249 -6.40 -14.22 19.38
C ALA A 249 -6.02 -13.07 18.44
N ASN A 250 -6.87 -12.81 17.46
CA ASN A 250 -6.87 -11.57 16.68
C ASN A 250 -8.14 -10.79 17.04
N LEU A 251 -8.01 -9.87 17.99
CA LEU A 251 -9.11 -9.05 18.47
C LEU A 251 -9.49 -8.00 17.43
N ARG A 252 -10.77 -7.70 17.32
CA ARG A 252 -11.30 -6.72 16.38
C ARG A 252 -11.69 -5.45 17.11
N LEU A 253 -11.25 -4.29 16.60
CA LEU A 253 -11.44 -2.97 17.20
C LEU A 253 -12.92 -2.68 17.52
N ASP A 254 -13.81 -3.07 16.65
CA ASP A 254 -15.26 -2.87 16.79
C ASP A 254 -15.93 -3.84 17.78
N ALA A 255 -15.23 -4.91 18.16
CA ALA A 255 -15.72 -5.91 19.13
C ALA A 255 -15.19 -5.68 20.55
N ILE A 256 -14.24 -4.76 20.75
CA ILE A 256 -13.65 -4.47 22.06
C ILE A 256 -14.40 -3.30 22.70
N GLY A 257 -15.06 -3.57 23.83
CA GLY A 257 -15.65 -2.51 24.65
C GLY A 257 -14.59 -1.65 25.36
N GLU A 258 -15.01 -0.51 25.91
CA GLU A 258 -14.12 0.40 26.64
C GLU A 258 -13.96 0.05 28.12
N ASP A 259 -14.53 -1.06 28.60
CA ASP A 259 -14.55 -1.48 30.01
C ASP A 259 -13.14 -1.69 30.59
N PHE A 260 -12.17 -2.02 29.74
CA PHE A 260 -10.77 -2.14 30.17
C PHE A 260 -10.16 -0.79 30.64
N ALA A 261 -10.75 0.34 30.24
CA ALA A 261 -10.32 1.67 30.68
C ALA A 261 -10.76 1.97 32.13
N ASN A 262 -11.66 1.16 32.68
CA ASN A 262 -12.08 1.24 34.07
C ASN A 262 -11.16 0.37 34.94
N ASP A 263 -10.69 0.91 36.06
CA ASP A 263 -9.77 0.19 36.97
C ASP A 263 -10.42 -0.94 37.76
N LEU A 264 -11.73 -1.08 37.72
CA LEU A 264 -12.48 -2.05 38.52
C LEU A 264 -12.71 -3.34 37.71
N PRO A 265 -12.07 -4.49 38.09
CA PRO A 265 -12.35 -5.76 37.49
C PRO A 265 -13.79 -6.20 37.76
N SER A 266 -14.42 -6.82 36.75
CA SER A 266 -15.75 -7.40 36.84
C SER A 266 -15.70 -8.88 36.48
N PRO A 267 -16.47 -9.75 37.16
CA PRO A 267 -16.61 -11.14 36.72
C PRO A 267 -17.23 -11.29 35.32
N ALA A 268 -17.87 -10.25 34.82
CA ALA A 268 -18.44 -10.20 33.47
C ALA A 268 -17.48 -9.65 32.41
N ASP A 269 -16.24 -9.35 32.76
CA ASP A 269 -15.26 -8.85 31.83
C ASP A 269 -15.05 -9.82 30.64
N PRO A 270 -15.08 -9.35 29.41
CA PRO A 270 -14.70 -10.13 28.24
C PRO A 270 -13.28 -10.70 28.36
N ALA A 271 -13.00 -11.76 27.63
CA ALA A 271 -11.64 -12.29 27.51
C ALA A 271 -10.67 -11.18 27.09
N TRP A 272 -9.44 -11.21 27.63
CA TRP A 272 -8.35 -10.23 27.40
C TRP A 272 -8.52 -8.86 28.08
N THR A 273 -9.64 -8.60 28.75
CA THR A 273 -9.83 -7.33 29.49
C THR A 273 -8.78 -7.09 30.57
N PRO A 274 -8.34 -8.10 31.37
CA PRO A 274 -7.26 -7.91 32.35
C PRO A 274 -5.94 -7.46 31.68
N GLU A 275 -5.56 -8.07 30.59
CA GLU A 275 -4.36 -7.72 29.82
C GLU A 275 -4.48 -6.33 29.23
N LEU A 276 -5.63 -5.98 28.65
CA LEU A 276 -5.89 -4.65 28.11
C LEU A 276 -5.81 -3.57 29.21
N ARG A 277 -6.23 -3.84 30.44
CA ARG A 277 -6.07 -2.91 31.58
C ARG A 277 -4.60 -2.65 31.91
N VAL A 278 -3.77 -3.68 31.89
CA VAL A 278 -2.32 -3.52 32.11
C VAL A 278 -1.74 -2.65 30.99
N LEU A 279 -2.02 -2.99 29.73
CA LEU A 279 -1.54 -2.21 28.57
C LEU A 279 -2.04 -0.77 28.61
N TRP A 280 -3.28 -0.54 29.04
CA TRP A 280 -3.84 0.80 29.18
C TRP A 280 -3.10 1.65 30.22
N ARG A 281 -2.79 1.09 31.40
CA ARG A 281 -1.97 1.80 32.41
C ARG A 281 -0.59 2.15 31.86
N VAL A 282 0.05 1.25 31.12
CA VAL A 282 1.33 1.51 30.47
C VAL A 282 1.18 2.64 29.44
N ALA A 283 0.17 2.58 28.58
CA ALA A 283 -0.10 3.60 27.58
C ALA A 283 -0.32 4.98 28.20
N GLN A 284 -1.09 5.07 29.28
CA GLN A 284 -1.30 6.33 30.00
C GLN A 284 0.00 6.93 30.56
N ARG A 285 0.89 6.09 31.12
CA ARG A 285 2.20 6.53 31.60
C ARG A 285 3.10 6.99 30.47
N LEU A 286 3.17 6.24 29.38
CA LEU A 286 3.94 6.62 28.19
C LEU A 286 3.44 7.95 27.59
N PHE A 287 2.13 8.12 27.49
CA PHE A 287 1.53 9.37 27.04
C PHE A 287 1.92 10.57 27.93
N ALA A 288 1.80 10.39 29.26
CA ALA A 288 2.14 11.43 30.22
C ALA A 288 3.60 11.89 30.13
N THR A 289 4.54 10.97 29.87
CA THR A 289 5.97 11.30 29.75
C THR A 289 6.30 12.12 28.51
N ARG A 290 5.46 12.09 27.47
CA ARG A 290 5.71 12.83 26.23
C ARG A 290 5.25 14.29 26.27
N GLY A 291 4.52 14.71 27.31
CA GLY A 291 4.06 16.10 27.51
C GLY A 291 3.16 16.60 26.37
N LYS A 292 2.33 15.73 25.78
CA LYS A 292 1.41 16.06 24.70
C LYS A 292 -0.01 16.19 25.21
N SER A 293 -0.77 17.10 24.61
CA SER A 293 -2.19 17.24 24.87
C SER A 293 -2.97 16.20 24.06
N ASP A 294 -4.05 15.74 24.63
CA ASP A 294 -4.99 14.87 23.96
C ASP A 294 -5.76 15.66 22.89
N ILE A 295 -5.65 15.23 21.66
CA ILE A 295 -6.36 15.86 20.53
C ILE A 295 -7.41 14.87 20.03
N GLN A 296 -8.67 15.16 20.34
CA GLN A 296 -9.77 14.45 19.73
C GLN A 296 -10.02 14.98 18.32
N ARG A 297 -10.13 14.09 17.37
CA ARG A 297 -10.49 14.43 15.99
C ARG A 297 -11.47 13.40 15.43
N VAL A 298 -12.18 13.79 14.41
CA VAL A 298 -13.04 12.89 13.65
C VAL A 298 -12.39 12.63 12.30
N ASP A 299 -12.10 11.36 12.03
CA ASP A 299 -11.76 10.86 10.70
C ASP A 299 -13.06 10.37 10.04
N TYR A 300 -13.03 10.15 8.73
CA TYR A 300 -14.15 9.59 7.99
C TYR A 300 -13.74 8.28 7.33
N SER A 301 -14.53 7.23 7.54
CA SER A 301 -14.40 5.95 6.84
C SER A 301 -15.31 5.93 5.63
N PHE A 302 -14.80 5.45 4.51
CA PHE A 302 -15.55 5.25 3.28
C PHE A 302 -15.84 3.76 3.14
N LEU A 303 -17.09 3.37 3.39
CA LEU A 303 -17.54 2.00 3.28
C LEU A 303 -18.22 1.82 1.93
N VAL A 304 -17.83 0.79 1.18
CA VAL A 304 -18.42 0.49 -0.13
C VAL A 304 -19.18 -0.83 -0.05
N ASP A 305 -20.49 -0.77 -0.23
CA ASP A 305 -21.34 -1.95 -0.40
C ASP A 305 -21.42 -2.30 -1.89
N TRP A 306 -20.63 -3.28 -2.29
CA TRP A 306 -20.55 -3.75 -3.68
C TRP A 306 -21.76 -4.54 -4.15
N THR A 307 -22.67 -4.91 -3.26
CA THR A 307 -23.89 -5.68 -3.59
C THR A 307 -25.01 -4.78 -4.09
N VAL A 308 -24.89 -3.47 -3.89
CA VAL A 308 -25.90 -2.47 -4.21
C VAL A 308 -25.34 -1.45 -5.21
N PRO A 309 -26.07 -1.10 -6.28
CA PRO A 309 -25.65 -0.04 -7.18
C PRO A 309 -25.49 1.30 -6.44
N GLY A 310 -24.46 2.04 -6.82
CA GLY A 310 -24.19 3.38 -6.36
C GLY A 310 -24.98 4.44 -7.15
N TRP A 311 -24.58 5.70 -6.97
CA TRP A 311 -25.17 6.82 -7.69
C TRP A 311 -24.93 6.71 -9.18
N GLY A 312 -25.96 6.98 -9.99
CA GLY A 312 -25.86 6.90 -11.46
C GLY A 312 -25.69 5.48 -12.02
N GLY A 313 -25.91 4.42 -11.22
CA GLY A 313 -25.74 3.03 -11.64
C GLY A 313 -24.30 2.50 -11.54
N GLU A 314 -23.39 3.29 -10.97
CA GLU A 314 -22.02 2.85 -10.72
C GLU A 314 -21.97 1.64 -9.76
N PRO A 315 -20.97 0.74 -9.89
CA PRO A 315 -20.80 -0.39 -8.96
C PRO A 315 -20.48 0.12 -7.54
N GLY A 316 -21.24 -0.38 -6.56
CA GLY A 316 -21.01 -0.12 -5.15
C GLY A 316 -21.60 1.20 -4.64
N ARG A 317 -22.34 1.10 -3.54
CA ARG A 317 -22.85 2.24 -2.81
C ARG A 317 -21.87 2.68 -1.73
N VAL A 318 -21.42 3.92 -1.77
CA VAL A 318 -20.50 4.50 -0.79
C VAL A 318 -21.28 5.11 0.37
N ALA A 319 -20.95 4.70 1.61
CA ALA A 319 -21.36 5.35 2.83
C ALA A 319 -20.15 6.04 3.47
N ILE A 320 -20.33 7.28 3.89
CA ILE A 320 -19.31 8.04 4.63
C ILE A 320 -19.71 8.01 6.10
N VAL A 321 -18.89 7.37 6.93
CA VAL A 321 -19.16 7.19 8.35
C VAL A 321 -18.13 7.96 9.17
N PRO A 322 -18.55 8.86 10.08
CA PRO A 322 -17.60 9.50 10.99
C PRO A 322 -17.01 8.47 11.95
N ARG A 323 -15.69 8.51 12.10
CA ARG A 323 -14.91 7.68 13.03
C ARG A 323 -14.22 8.59 14.05
N PRO A 324 -14.76 8.72 15.26
CA PRO A 324 -14.06 9.41 16.34
C PRO A 324 -12.72 8.76 16.62
N ARG A 325 -11.65 9.56 16.66
CA ARG A 325 -10.31 9.11 17.04
C ARG A 325 -10.00 9.54 18.47
N GLY A 326 -9.13 8.79 19.12
CA GLY A 326 -8.70 9.07 20.49
C GLY A 326 -9.51 8.31 21.53
N SER A 327 -10.18 7.22 21.13
CA SER A 327 -10.71 6.25 22.10
C SER A 327 -9.57 5.70 22.98
N PRO A 328 -9.86 5.14 24.15
CA PRO A 328 -8.86 4.48 24.97
C PRO A 328 -8.08 3.42 24.21
N LEU A 329 -8.73 2.66 23.33
CA LEU A 329 -8.09 1.62 22.53
C LEU A 329 -7.17 2.18 21.44
N ASP A 330 -7.59 3.24 20.73
CA ASP A 330 -6.74 3.96 19.77
C ASP A 330 -5.47 4.48 20.45
N LYS A 331 -5.60 5.04 21.66
CA LYS A 331 -4.47 5.55 22.45
C LYS A 331 -3.55 4.43 22.91
N LEU A 332 -4.12 3.33 23.41
CA LEU A 332 -3.34 2.18 23.85
C LEU A 332 -2.42 1.68 22.74
N VAL A 333 -2.98 1.36 21.58
CA VAL A 333 -2.20 0.87 20.43
C VAL A 333 -1.20 1.92 19.96
N ALA A 334 -1.61 3.18 19.82
CA ALA A 334 -0.73 4.25 19.37
C ALA A 334 0.48 4.47 20.31
N GLU A 335 0.26 4.47 21.63
CA GLU A 335 1.35 4.67 22.61
C GLU A 335 2.35 3.53 22.62
N LEU A 336 1.89 2.28 22.51
CA LEU A 336 2.77 1.12 22.41
C LEU A 336 3.58 1.13 21.11
N MET A 337 2.98 1.53 19.98
CA MET A 337 3.69 1.69 18.71
C MET A 337 4.70 2.86 18.77
N ILE A 338 4.36 3.97 19.42
CA ILE A 338 5.31 5.07 19.62
C ILE A 338 6.46 4.61 20.51
N PHE A 339 6.20 3.87 21.56
CA PHE A 339 7.21 3.35 22.45
C PHE A 339 8.20 2.42 21.72
N VAL A 340 7.72 1.46 20.96
CA VAL A 340 8.59 0.54 20.21
C VAL A 340 9.43 1.27 19.17
N ASN A 341 8.79 2.12 18.36
CA ASN A 341 9.46 2.85 17.28
C ASN A 341 10.48 3.88 17.80
N SER A 342 10.19 4.53 18.94
CA SER A 342 11.13 5.47 19.56
C SER A 342 12.30 4.75 20.24
N THR A 343 12.06 3.62 20.88
CA THR A 343 13.08 2.79 21.54
C THR A 343 14.07 2.23 20.52
N TRP A 344 13.56 1.62 19.45
CA TRP A 344 14.44 1.10 18.39
C TRP A 344 15.13 2.22 17.61
N GLY A 345 14.45 3.36 17.40
CA GLY A 345 15.05 4.53 16.79
C GLY A 345 16.24 5.05 17.60
N ARG A 346 16.11 5.12 18.92
CA ARG A 346 17.23 5.48 19.82
C ARG A 346 18.36 4.45 19.74
N ARG A 347 18.02 3.15 19.79
CA ARG A 347 19.00 2.07 19.73
C ARG A 347 19.87 2.13 18.46
N LEU A 348 19.28 2.37 17.30
CA LEU A 348 20.04 2.54 16.05
C LEU A 348 20.88 3.82 16.07
N ALA A 349 20.35 4.93 16.59
CA ALA A 349 21.05 6.19 16.71
C ALA A 349 22.28 6.08 17.63
N ASP A 350 22.13 5.47 18.81
CA ASP A 350 23.20 5.26 19.78
C ASP A 350 24.28 4.29 19.25
N ALA A 351 23.88 3.30 18.46
CA ALA A 351 24.78 2.37 17.80
C ALA A 351 25.41 2.93 16.50
N GLN A 352 25.04 4.14 16.09
CA GLN A 352 25.44 4.77 14.82
C GLN A 352 25.09 3.90 13.57
N VAL A 353 24.03 3.12 13.66
CA VAL A 353 23.51 2.34 12.56
C VAL A 353 22.49 3.17 11.78
N ALA A 354 22.56 3.12 10.44
CA ALA A 354 21.61 3.80 9.58
C ALA A 354 20.20 3.24 9.76
N GLY A 355 19.19 4.10 9.73
CA GLY A 355 17.79 3.74 9.77
C GLY A 355 16.93 4.77 9.03
N LEU A 356 15.69 4.43 8.74
CA LEU A 356 14.71 5.34 8.12
C LEU A 356 13.84 5.98 9.22
N TYR A 357 14.24 7.16 9.63
CA TYR A 357 13.55 7.94 10.68
C TYR A 357 12.45 8.80 10.07
N ARG A 358 11.34 8.92 10.78
CA ARG A 358 10.32 9.92 10.50
C ARG A 358 10.51 11.09 11.48
N THR A 359 10.98 12.20 10.96
CA THR A 359 11.22 13.42 11.76
C THR A 359 10.12 14.44 11.53
N GLN A 360 9.85 15.30 12.50
CA GLN A 360 8.89 16.39 12.34
C GLN A 360 9.40 17.65 13.02
N SER A 361 9.46 18.75 12.27
CA SER A 361 9.80 20.08 12.77
C SER A 361 8.85 21.10 12.17
N ALA A 362 8.34 22.04 12.99
CA ALA A 362 7.40 23.08 12.61
C ALA A 362 6.19 22.53 11.80
N GLY A 363 5.64 21.40 12.22
CA GLY A 363 4.50 20.74 11.59
C GLY A 363 4.81 19.95 10.31
N LYS A 364 6.02 20.07 9.75
CA LYS A 364 6.42 19.37 8.52
C LYS A 364 7.05 18.02 8.85
N VAL A 365 6.48 16.96 8.30
CA VAL A 365 7.00 15.59 8.41
C VAL A 365 8.01 15.34 7.29
N LYS A 366 9.12 14.66 7.62
CA LYS A 366 10.17 14.29 6.68
C LYS A 366 10.71 12.90 7.01
N MET A 367 10.96 12.10 5.97
CA MET A 367 11.76 10.88 6.10
C MET A 367 13.24 11.23 6.00
N SER A 368 14.06 10.63 6.86
CA SER A 368 15.47 10.92 6.96
C SER A 368 16.26 9.67 7.33
N THR A 369 17.47 9.53 6.78
CA THR A 369 18.43 8.52 7.22
C THR A 369 19.25 8.96 8.44
N ARG A 370 19.08 10.21 8.86
CA ARG A 370 19.70 10.76 10.07
C ARG A 370 18.68 10.82 11.20
N PRO A 371 19.06 10.41 12.42
CA PRO A 371 18.21 10.55 13.60
C PRO A 371 17.76 12.00 13.79
N GLY A 372 16.55 12.19 14.28
CA GLY A 372 16.01 13.51 14.58
C GLY A 372 14.68 13.43 15.31
N GLU A 373 14.31 14.54 15.94
CA GLU A 373 13.11 14.66 16.74
C GLU A 373 11.83 14.55 15.89
N HIS A 374 10.80 13.97 16.48
CA HIS A 374 9.43 14.05 15.98
C HIS A 374 8.59 14.90 16.94
N GLN A 375 8.56 16.22 16.71
CA GLN A 375 7.93 17.20 17.62
C GLN A 375 6.45 16.87 17.89
N GLY A 376 5.67 16.48 16.87
CA GLY A 376 4.26 16.18 17.04
C GLY A 376 4.00 14.97 17.96
N LEU A 377 4.91 13.99 17.99
CA LEU A 377 4.84 12.86 18.90
C LEU A 377 5.55 13.12 20.25
N GLY A 378 6.41 14.12 20.36
CA GLY A 378 7.18 14.42 21.54
C GLY A 378 8.25 13.38 21.85
N VAL A 379 8.92 12.85 20.84
CA VAL A 379 10.00 11.87 20.97
C VAL A 379 11.26 12.31 20.24
N ALA A 380 12.42 12.04 20.84
CA ALA A 380 13.73 12.43 20.28
C ALA A 380 14.07 11.67 18.99
N HIS A 381 13.60 10.43 18.86
CA HIS A 381 13.79 9.58 17.70
C HIS A 381 12.49 8.84 17.39
N TYR A 382 12.16 8.71 16.12
CA TYR A 382 11.02 7.92 15.70
C TYR A 382 11.36 7.16 14.42
N LEU A 383 11.53 5.86 14.56
CA LEU A 383 11.79 4.95 13.46
C LEU A 383 10.45 4.40 12.92
N TRP A 384 10.36 4.08 11.65
CA TRP A 384 9.26 3.27 11.15
C TRP A 384 9.69 1.80 11.11
N ALA A 385 9.18 0.99 12.07
CA ALA A 385 9.56 -0.41 12.22
C ALA A 385 8.40 -1.32 12.65
N SER A 386 7.17 -0.79 12.73
CA SER A 386 6.03 -1.53 13.30
C SER A 386 5.08 -2.13 12.26
N SER A 387 5.36 -2.03 10.96
CA SER A 387 4.51 -2.60 9.91
C SER A 387 5.33 -3.17 8.74
N PRO A 388 6.23 -4.13 8.97
CA PRO A 388 7.18 -4.62 7.98
C PRO A 388 6.57 -5.49 6.89
N LEU A 389 5.37 -6.04 7.07
CA LEU A 389 4.66 -6.79 6.03
C LEU A 389 4.13 -5.88 4.92
N ARG A 390 3.85 -4.62 5.25
CA ARG A 390 3.15 -3.68 4.37
C ARG A 390 3.88 -2.38 4.07
N ARG A 391 5.07 -2.11 4.64
CA ARG A 391 5.90 -0.94 4.34
C ARG A 391 7.37 -1.32 4.24
N TYR A 392 7.99 -0.95 3.12
CA TYR A 392 9.41 -1.24 2.89
C TYR A 392 10.34 -0.54 3.89
N SER A 393 10.00 0.69 4.31
CA SER A 393 10.75 1.39 5.36
C SER A 393 10.84 0.62 6.67
N ASP A 394 9.76 -0.07 7.03
CA ASP A 394 9.69 -0.88 8.25
C ASP A 394 10.41 -2.21 8.10
N LEU A 395 10.40 -2.76 6.89
CA LEU A 395 11.10 -4.01 6.58
C LEU A 395 12.63 -3.85 6.65
N VAL A 396 13.17 -2.71 6.23
CA VAL A 396 14.62 -2.46 6.21
C VAL A 396 15.17 -1.93 7.52
N ASN A 397 14.32 -1.46 8.42
CA ASN A 397 14.70 -1.00 9.75
C ASN A 397 14.79 -2.14 10.76
#